data_fdb4d3464960a0c1241f01f74dad9c50
#
_entry.id   fdb4d3464960a0c1241f01f74dad9c50
#
_cell.length_a   1.000
_cell.length_b   1.000
_cell.length_c   1.000
_cell.angle_alpha   90.00
_cell.angle_beta   90.00
_cell.angle_gamma   90.00
#
_symmetry.space_group_name_H-M   'P 1'
#
loop_
_entity.id
_entity.type
_entity.pdbx_description
1 polymer ?
#
loop_
_entity_poly.entity_id
_entity_poly.type
_entity_poly.pdbx_seq_one_letter_code
_entity_poly.pdbx_strand_id
1 'polypeptide(L)'
;MKRITRIIRPIICIVVLLVAMTTAVRGCYQKETEPIDIPGRTPSGTSAPQPSATLVGEVIPSVDRQTELAEARAKNPDTVAWLYIPGAEVDDPVMQAEDNGYYLKLDENGEYAMWGCYYAHCENKIGGRDKLDKNTTIFGHSASNCDPDGVRFTKLYRYMDADFVKEHPYIYLSVDGEDMIFQIFALFVTDIGFDYIAPDPTGDDLTSFFETIARKNWLDFDGVTFSEEDTVLTLSTCCRKYDKANSGNQRLVVMAKLLPEGATAQEFSVSLVDSPEMPKKKSEYDDNRIPILAVLKSSVWYRENGGCSVRGGRCFCCPNIFQMKGTYAYDRRAQEVPLMLRQQAAPGA
;
A
#
# COMPACT_ATOMS: atom_id res chain seq x y z
N MET A 1 48.61 -43.22 -16.95
CA MET A 1 47.16 -43.05 -17.29
C MET A 1 46.23 -43.23 -16.07
N LYS A 2 46.40 -44.15 -15.15
CA LYS A 2 45.44 -44.33 -14.01
C LYS A 2 45.40 -43.24 -12.95
N ARG A 3 46.36 -42.30 -12.88
CA ARG A 3 46.32 -41.17 -11.90
C ARG A 3 45.52 -39.97 -12.37
N ILE A 4 45.42 -39.72 -13.68
CA ILE A 4 44.69 -38.57 -14.25
C ILE A 4 43.18 -38.78 -14.16
N THR A 5 42.71 -40.03 -14.33
CA THR A 5 41.29 -40.37 -14.21
C THR A 5 40.75 -40.24 -12.79
N ARG A 6 41.57 -40.27 -11.74
CA ARG A 6 41.17 -40.10 -10.33
C ARG A 6 40.90 -38.65 -9.97
N ILE A 7 41.51 -37.69 -10.70
CA ILE A 7 41.32 -36.24 -10.44
C ILE A 7 40.20 -35.69 -11.31
N ILE A 8 40.03 -36.18 -12.53
CA ILE A 8 39.04 -35.67 -13.49
C ILE A 8 37.60 -36.06 -13.08
N ARG A 9 37.38 -37.27 -12.53
CA ARG A 9 36.04 -37.71 -12.12
C ARG A 9 35.37 -36.79 -11.06
N PRO A 10 36.03 -36.41 -9.95
CA PRO A 10 35.37 -35.50 -8.99
C PRO A 10 35.16 -34.08 -9.53
N ILE A 11 36.03 -33.61 -10.43
CA ILE A 11 35.87 -32.29 -11.06
C ILE A 11 34.62 -32.28 -11.98
N ILE A 12 34.42 -33.33 -12.76
CA ILE A 12 33.23 -33.46 -13.62
C ILE A 12 31.96 -33.51 -12.77
N CYS A 13 31.98 -34.27 -11.66
CA CYS A 13 30.82 -34.32 -10.75
C CYS A 13 30.49 -32.98 -10.11
N ILE A 14 31.50 -32.19 -9.74
CA ILE A 14 31.29 -30.82 -9.18
C ILE A 14 30.73 -29.89 -10.25
N VAL A 15 31.23 -29.93 -11.48
CA VAL A 15 30.73 -29.13 -12.57
C VAL A 15 29.28 -29.48 -12.92
N VAL A 16 28.94 -30.77 -12.96
CA VAL A 16 27.56 -31.24 -13.21
C VAL A 16 26.63 -30.82 -12.08
N LEU A 17 27.05 -30.89 -10.81
CA LEU A 17 26.29 -30.40 -9.67
C LEU A 17 26.08 -28.88 -9.70
N LEU A 18 27.10 -28.09 -10.09
CA LEU A 18 26.98 -26.66 -10.23
C LEU A 18 26.04 -26.27 -11.40
N VAL A 19 26.08 -26.96 -12.52
CA VAL A 19 25.17 -26.75 -13.63
C VAL A 19 23.75 -27.16 -13.24
N ALA A 20 23.56 -28.26 -12.52
CA ALA A 20 22.24 -28.67 -12.01
C ALA A 20 21.67 -27.67 -10.99
N MET A 21 22.50 -27.12 -10.10
CA MET A 21 22.09 -26.04 -9.19
C MET A 21 21.71 -24.77 -9.90
N THR A 22 22.49 -24.35 -10.92
CA THR A 22 22.16 -23.13 -11.68
C THR A 22 20.89 -23.29 -12.52
N THR A 23 20.60 -24.49 -13.04
CA THR A 23 19.34 -24.76 -13.75
C THR A 23 18.16 -24.86 -12.80
N ALA A 24 18.34 -25.44 -11.60
CA ALA A 24 17.29 -25.48 -10.57
C ALA A 24 16.95 -24.06 -10.04
N VAL A 25 17.97 -23.22 -9.80
CA VAL A 25 17.78 -21.83 -9.40
C VAL A 25 17.11 -21.01 -10.52
N ARG A 26 17.49 -21.23 -11.79
CA ARG A 26 16.80 -20.61 -12.93
C ARG A 26 15.35 -21.09 -13.07
N GLY A 27 15.09 -22.35 -12.85
CA GLY A 27 13.73 -22.91 -12.88
C GLY A 27 12.83 -22.35 -11.77
N CYS A 28 13.37 -22.11 -10.57
CA CYS A 28 12.65 -21.42 -9.50
C CYS A 28 12.41 -19.93 -9.83
N TYR A 29 13.38 -19.28 -10.47
CA TYR A 29 13.25 -17.85 -10.83
C TYR A 29 12.28 -17.62 -12.00
N GLN A 30 12.19 -18.57 -12.95
CA GLN A 30 11.25 -18.49 -14.06
C GLN A 30 9.80 -18.85 -13.64
N LYS A 31 9.61 -19.57 -12.52
CA LYS A 31 8.29 -19.94 -12.04
C LYS A 31 7.57 -18.78 -11.33
N GLU A 32 8.30 -17.71 -10.96
CA GLU A 32 7.73 -16.48 -10.39
C GLU A 32 7.26 -15.46 -11.44
N THR A 33 7.53 -15.70 -12.73
CA THR A 33 7.18 -14.77 -13.82
C THR A 33 6.02 -15.23 -14.70
N GLU A 34 5.41 -16.37 -14.41
CA GLU A 34 4.15 -16.73 -15.05
C GLU A 34 3.01 -15.88 -14.46
N PRO A 35 2.10 -15.31 -15.28
CA PRO A 35 0.91 -14.65 -14.76
C PRO A 35 0.16 -15.66 -13.90
N ILE A 36 -0.01 -15.36 -12.62
CA ILE A 36 -0.78 -16.21 -11.72
C ILE A 36 -2.23 -16.07 -12.17
N ASP A 37 -2.73 -17.12 -12.81
CA ASP A 37 -4.16 -17.29 -13.04
C ASP A 37 -4.82 -17.40 -11.66
N ILE A 38 -5.51 -16.35 -11.23
CA ILE A 38 -6.26 -16.32 -9.98
C ILE A 38 -7.53 -17.14 -10.22
N PRO A 39 -7.65 -18.38 -9.69
CA PRO A 39 -8.84 -19.18 -9.89
C PRO A 39 -10.05 -18.43 -9.32
N GLY A 40 -11.03 -18.14 -10.16
CA GLY A 40 -12.29 -17.52 -9.78
C GLY A 40 -12.52 -16.10 -10.29
N ARG A 41 -11.54 -15.45 -10.86
CA ARG A 41 -11.76 -14.22 -11.60
C ARG A 41 -12.16 -14.56 -13.03
N THR A 42 -13.44 -14.77 -13.28
CA THR A 42 -13.97 -14.57 -14.64
C THR A 42 -13.67 -13.13 -15.00
N PRO A 43 -12.99 -12.82 -16.11
CA PRO A 43 -12.90 -11.44 -16.55
C PRO A 43 -14.34 -10.97 -16.73
N SER A 44 -14.80 -10.12 -15.83
CA SER A 44 -16.06 -9.40 -16.00
C SER A 44 -15.84 -8.57 -17.25
N GLY A 45 -16.26 -9.13 -18.36
CA GLY A 45 -16.09 -8.54 -19.67
C GLY A 45 -17.01 -7.36 -19.82
N THR A 46 -16.62 -6.27 -19.27
CA THR A 46 -16.92 -4.92 -19.74
C THR A 46 -15.94 -4.05 -18.98
N SER A 47 -14.76 -3.79 -19.55
CA SER A 47 -13.97 -2.66 -19.11
C SER A 47 -14.88 -1.45 -19.23
N ALA A 48 -15.21 -0.84 -18.09
CA ALA A 48 -15.85 0.46 -18.11
C ALA A 48 -15.02 1.36 -19.04
N PRO A 49 -15.66 2.18 -19.88
CA PRO A 49 -14.94 3.06 -20.78
C PRO A 49 -13.95 3.86 -19.92
N GLN A 50 -12.67 3.74 -20.23
CA GLN A 50 -11.64 4.56 -19.65
C GLN A 50 -12.07 6.01 -19.89
N PRO A 51 -12.15 6.87 -18.87
CA PRO A 51 -12.53 8.26 -19.09
C PRO A 51 -11.61 8.83 -20.15
N SER A 52 -12.18 9.27 -21.27
CA SER A 52 -11.47 9.99 -22.31
C SER A 52 -10.79 11.20 -21.66
N ALA A 53 -9.62 11.59 -22.17
CA ALA A 53 -8.93 12.79 -21.69
C ALA A 53 -9.93 13.96 -21.59
N THR A 54 -10.23 14.40 -20.37
CA THR A 54 -11.18 15.49 -20.13
C THR A 54 -10.53 16.78 -20.62
N LEU A 55 -11.22 17.51 -21.49
CA LEU A 55 -10.71 18.78 -22.00
C LEU A 55 -10.74 19.83 -20.90
N VAL A 56 -9.78 20.75 -20.93
CA VAL A 56 -9.72 21.89 -20.01
C VAL A 56 -11.05 22.66 -20.03
N GLY A 57 -11.61 22.90 -18.85
CA GLY A 57 -12.90 23.56 -18.65
C GLY A 57 -14.12 22.63 -18.68
N GLU A 58 -13.98 21.36 -19.08
CA GLU A 58 -15.05 20.39 -18.98
C GLU A 58 -15.15 19.81 -17.55
N VAL A 59 -16.38 19.49 -17.14
CA VAL A 59 -16.62 18.82 -15.85
C VAL A 59 -15.92 17.46 -15.87
N ILE A 60 -15.13 17.19 -14.85
CA ILE A 60 -14.48 15.89 -14.70
C ILE A 60 -15.58 14.85 -14.46
N PRO A 61 -15.71 13.82 -15.32
CA PRO A 61 -16.77 12.83 -15.18
C PRO A 61 -16.61 12.03 -13.88
N SER A 62 -17.69 11.96 -13.11
CA SER A 62 -17.76 11.02 -11.97
C SER A 62 -17.81 9.58 -12.48
N VAL A 63 -17.36 8.66 -11.66
CA VAL A 63 -17.42 7.22 -11.93
C VAL A 63 -18.27 6.58 -10.86
N ASP A 64 -19.46 6.15 -11.24
CA ASP A 64 -20.39 5.47 -10.35
C ASP A 64 -19.94 4.00 -10.13
N ARG A 65 -19.75 3.62 -8.86
CA ARG A 65 -19.45 2.25 -8.40
C ARG A 65 -20.37 1.83 -7.25
N GLN A 66 -21.54 2.45 -7.13
CA GLN A 66 -22.47 2.18 -6.03
C GLN A 66 -23.03 0.75 -6.08
N THR A 67 -23.26 0.21 -7.27
CA THR A 67 -23.73 -1.16 -7.43
C THR A 67 -22.66 -2.16 -7.03
N GLU A 68 -21.44 -2.00 -7.52
CA GLU A 68 -20.30 -2.86 -7.20
C GLU A 68 -19.96 -2.82 -5.72
N LEU A 69 -19.99 -1.63 -5.13
CA LEU A 69 -19.79 -1.42 -3.69
C LEU A 69 -20.86 -2.14 -2.85
N ALA A 70 -22.13 -2.02 -3.23
CA ALA A 70 -23.22 -2.68 -2.53
C ALA A 70 -23.12 -4.21 -2.63
N GLU A 71 -22.77 -4.73 -3.82
CA GLU A 71 -22.57 -6.17 -4.03
C GLU A 71 -21.37 -6.71 -3.24
N ALA A 72 -20.26 -5.98 -3.21
CA ALA A 72 -19.08 -6.35 -2.42
C ALA A 72 -19.39 -6.36 -0.92
N ARG A 73 -20.09 -5.33 -0.43
CA ARG A 73 -20.50 -5.24 0.98
C ARG A 73 -21.49 -6.33 1.38
N ALA A 74 -22.36 -6.74 0.48
CA ALA A 74 -23.27 -7.87 0.73
C ALA A 74 -22.52 -9.21 0.90
N LYS A 75 -21.35 -9.35 0.26
CA LYS A 75 -20.47 -10.52 0.39
C LYS A 75 -19.58 -10.43 1.63
N ASN A 76 -19.01 -9.27 1.88
CA ASN A 76 -18.17 -9.01 3.04
C ASN A 76 -18.48 -7.63 3.64
N PRO A 77 -19.08 -7.58 4.86
CA PRO A 77 -19.49 -6.33 5.50
C PRO A 77 -18.32 -5.39 5.86
N ASP A 78 -17.09 -5.89 5.86
CA ASP A 78 -15.87 -5.09 6.06
C ASP A 78 -15.53 -4.21 4.83
N THR A 79 -16.33 -4.31 3.73
CA THR A 79 -16.18 -3.43 2.56
C THR A 79 -16.65 -2.02 2.91
N VAL A 80 -15.75 -1.05 2.89
CA VAL A 80 -16.04 0.34 3.28
C VAL A 80 -16.09 1.31 2.11
N ALA A 81 -15.40 1.00 1.00
CA ALA A 81 -15.33 1.84 -0.19
C ALA A 81 -15.06 1.01 -1.44
N TRP A 82 -15.15 1.66 -2.60
CA TRP A 82 -14.65 1.15 -3.87
C TRP A 82 -13.62 2.11 -4.44
N LEU A 83 -12.44 1.59 -4.78
CA LEU A 83 -11.33 2.36 -5.31
C LEU A 83 -11.19 2.11 -6.81
N TYR A 84 -11.25 3.20 -7.59
CA TYR A 84 -11.01 3.15 -9.03
C TYR A 84 -9.87 4.08 -9.43
N ILE A 85 -8.81 3.51 -10.02
CA ILE A 85 -7.63 4.23 -10.50
C ILE A 85 -7.37 3.77 -11.94
N PRO A 86 -7.90 4.48 -12.95
CA PRO A 86 -7.82 4.06 -14.34
C PRO A 86 -6.40 3.75 -14.81
N GLY A 87 -5.47 4.67 -14.55
CA GLY A 87 -4.08 4.52 -14.95
C GLY A 87 -3.35 3.34 -14.30
N ALA A 88 -3.72 3.00 -13.07
CA ALA A 88 -3.15 1.85 -12.36
C ALA A 88 -3.96 0.56 -12.53
N GLU A 89 -5.02 0.57 -13.37
CA GLU A 89 -5.91 -0.58 -13.58
C GLU A 89 -6.42 -1.17 -12.26
N VAL A 90 -6.73 -0.31 -11.30
CA VAL A 90 -7.37 -0.67 -10.04
C VAL A 90 -8.86 -0.36 -10.17
N ASP A 91 -9.69 -1.35 -9.92
CA ASP A 91 -11.16 -1.24 -9.91
C ASP A 91 -11.69 -2.30 -8.94
N ASP A 92 -11.48 -2.06 -7.64
CA ASP A 92 -11.61 -3.08 -6.60
C ASP A 92 -12.21 -2.50 -5.31
N PRO A 93 -12.85 -3.33 -4.47
CA PRO A 93 -13.32 -2.92 -3.15
C PRO A 93 -12.17 -2.63 -2.20
N VAL A 94 -12.43 -1.74 -1.26
CA VAL A 94 -11.55 -1.41 -0.13
C VAL A 94 -12.14 -1.98 1.15
N MET A 95 -11.35 -2.78 1.82
CA MET A 95 -11.71 -3.41 3.07
C MET A 95 -11.24 -2.57 4.26
N GLN A 96 -11.86 -2.74 5.43
CA GLN A 96 -11.35 -2.17 6.68
C GLN A 96 -11.61 -3.15 7.83
N ALA A 97 -10.63 -3.34 8.69
CA ALA A 97 -10.72 -4.19 9.87
C ALA A 97 -10.27 -3.42 11.14
N GLU A 98 -10.35 -4.07 12.29
CA GLU A 98 -9.92 -3.49 13.58
C GLU A 98 -8.41 -3.22 13.64
N ASP A 99 -7.60 -3.85 12.78
CA ASP A 99 -6.16 -3.63 12.67
C ASP A 99 -5.66 -3.65 11.22
N ASN A 100 -4.49 -3.05 10.98
CA ASN A 100 -3.86 -2.96 9.66
C ASN A 100 -3.17 -4.26 9.20
N GLY A 101 -3.23 -5.34 9.97
CA GLY A 101 -2.63 -6.63 9.64
C GLY A 101 -3.60 -7.64 9.07
N TYR A 102 -4.90 -7.48 9.35
CA TYR A 102 -5.92 -8.47 9.04
C TYR A 102 -6.00 -8.79 7.54
N TYR A 103 -6.10 -7.77 6.69
CA TYR A 103 -6.21 -7.93 5.23
C TYR A 103 -4.87 -8.04 4.48
N LEU A 104 -3.74 -8.11 5.19
CA LEU A 104 -2.43 -8.30 4.53
C LEU A 104 -2.34 -9.61 3.75
N LYS A 105 -3.07 -10.64 4.15
CA LYS A 105 -3.03 -11.97 3.54
C LYS A 105 -4.42 -12.56 3.31
N LEU A 106 -5.45 -11.73 3.31
CA LEU A 106 -6.81 -12.11 2.99
C LEU A 106 -7.30 -11.30 1.78
N ASP A 107 -8.04 -11.95 0.91
CA ASP A 107 -8.74 -11.28 -0.19
C ASP A 107 -10.03 -10.59 0.29
N GLU A 108 -10.78 -10.07 -0.66
CA GLU A 108 -12.03 -9.36 -0.46
C GLU A 108 -13.15 -10.25 0.13
N ASN A 109 -12.99 -11.58 0.03
CA ASN A 109 -13.93 -12.56 0.59
C ASN A 109 -13.50 -13.08 1.98
N GLY A 110 -12.32 -12.62 2.48
CA GLY A 110 -11.74 -13.11 3.71
C GLY A 110 -11.00 -14.44 3.56
N GLU A 111 -10.70 -14.86 2.34
CA GLU A 111 -9.94 -16.08 2.05
C GLU A 111 -8.44 -15.76 1.92
N TYR A 112 -7.58 -16.76 2.16
CA TYR A 112 -6.14 -16.56 2.06
C TYR A 112 -5.71 -16.17 0.63
N ALA A 113 -5.06 -15.04 0.52
CA ALA A 113 -4.45 -14.53 -0.70
C ALA A 113 -3.04 -13.99 -0.40
N MET A 114 -2.04 -14.45 -1.15
CA MET A 114 -0.63 -14.04 -0.94
C MET A 114 -0.47 -12.51 -1.01
N TRP A 115 -1.22 -11.86 -1.87
CA TRP A 115 -1.15 -10.41 -2.12
C TRP A 115 -2.26 -9.63 -1.43
N GLY A 116 -3.02 -10.25 -0.52
CA GLY A 116 -4.11 -9.60 0.19
C GLY A 116 -5.10 -8.88 -0.72
N CYS A 117 -5.75 -7.85 -0.19
CA CYS A 117 -6.60 -6.93 -0.94
C CYS A 117 -6.18 -5.47 -0.70
N TYR A 118 -6.96 -4.51 -1.21
CA TYR A 118 -6.84 -3.10 -0.81
C TYR A 118 -7.58 -2.90 0.50
N TYR A 119 -6.97 -2.19 1.44
CA TYR A 119 -7.59 -1.95 2.75
C TYR A 119 -7.24 -0.57 3.28
N ALA A 120 -8.22 0.05 3.94
CA ALA A 120 -8.07 1.33 4.58
C ALA A 120 -7.36 1.20 5.94
N HIS A 121 -6.70 2.25 6.37
CA HIS A 121 -6.11 2.33 7.71
C HIS A 121 -7.21 2.14 8.76
N CYS A 122 -6.95 1.27 9.75
CA CYS A 122 -7.96 0.86 10.74
C CYS A 122 -8.56 2.00 11.56
N GLU A 123 -7.85 3.11 11.72
CA GLU A 123 -8.31 4.29 12.44
C GLU A 123 -9.04 5.30 11.55
N ASN A 124 -9.01 5.14 10.20
CA ASN A 124 -9.70 6.07 9.32
C ASN A 124 -11.22 5.95 9.43
N LYS A 125 -11.88 7.09 9.44
CA LYS A 125 -13.32 7.20 9.21
C LYS A 125 -13.57 7.26 7.71
N ILE A 126 -14.27 6.28 7.19
CA ILE A 126 -14.65 6.19 5.79
C ILE A 126 -16.12 6.53 5.66
N GLY A 127 -16.43 7.53 4.89
CA GLY A 127 -17.80 8.01 4.67
C GLY A 127 -17.84 9.00 3.52
N GLY A 128 -18.96 9.70 3.39
CA GLY A 128 -19.08 10.78 2.41
C GLY A 128 -18.10 11.93 2.70
N ARG A 129 -18.02 12.85 1.78
CA ARG A 129 -17.12 14.03 1.76
C ARG A 129 -16.98 14.73 3.11
N ASP A 130 -18.08 14.90 3.83
CA ASP A 130 -18.14 15.59 5.13
C ASP A 130 -17.68 14.71 6.31
N LYS A 131 -17.40 13.44 6.06
CA LYS A 131 -17.08 12.43 7.10
C LYS A 131 -15.70 11.82 6.97
N LEU A 132 -15.01 12.09 5.87
CA LEU A 132 -13.62 11.68 5.71
C LEU A 132 -12.74 12.40 6.72
N ASP A 133 -11.76 11.69 7.26
CA ASP A 133 -10.65 12.32 7.99
C ASP A 133 -9.86 13.26 7.05
N LYS A 134 -9.01 14.11 7.63
CA LYS A 134 -8.10 14.98 6.87
C LYS A 134 -7.22 14.18 5.90
N ASN A 135 -6.86 12.96 6.28
CA ASN A 135 -6.06 12.04 5.48
C ASN A 135 -6.60 10.60 5.56
N THR A 136 -7.17 10.13 4.48
CA THR A 136 -7.62 8.73 4.34
C THR A 136 -6.54 7.91 3.67
N THR A 137 -6.05 6.87 4.35
CA THR A 137 -4.97 6.03 3.82
C THR A 137 -5.50 4.66 3.37
N ILE A 138 -5.18 4.29 2.13
CA ILE A 138 -5.45 2.97 1.57
C ILE A 138 -4.11 2.26 1.30
N PHE A 139 -4.02 1.04 1.78
CA PHE A 139 -2.85 0.17 1.60
C PHE A 139 -3.11 -0.88 0.52
N GLY A 140 -2.04 -1.29 -0.14
CA GLY A 140 -2.04 -2.41 -1.05
C GLY A 140 -0.62 -2.99 -1.18
N HIS A 141 -0.51 -4.27 -1.43
CA HIS A 141 0.79 -4.91 -1.63
C HIS A 141 1.52 -4.45 -2.88
N SER A 142 2.84 -4.58 -2.86
CA SER A 142 3.71 -4.40 -4.02
C SER A 142 4.62 -5.63 -4.17
N ALA A 143 4.79 -6.09 -5.39
CA ALA A 143 5.75 -7.13 -5.72
C ALA A 143 7.20 -6.63 -5.52
N SER A 144 8.10 -7.53 -5.15
CA SER A 144 9.49 -7.18 -4.84
C SER A 144 10.30 -6.70 -6.05
N ASN A 145 9.89 -7.09 -7.25
CA ASN A 145 10.50 -6.65 -8.51
C ASN A 145 10.17 -5.20 -8.90
N CYS A 146 9.17 -4.57 -8.21
CA CYS A 146 8.70 -3.22 -8.51
C CYS A 146 8.24 -3.03 -9.96
N ASP A 147 7.75 -4.09 -10.59
CA ASP A 147 7.25 -4.08 -11.96
C ASP A 147 5.92 -3.30 -12.02
N PRO A 148 5.83 -2.21 -12.78
CA PRO A 148 4.61 -1.42 -12.87
C PRO A 148 3.40 -2.17 -13.46
N ASP A 149 3.64 -3.32 -14.10
CA ASP A 149 2.57 -4.22 -14.58
C ASP A 149 2.25 -5.34 -13.58
N GLY A 150 2.82 -5.26 -12.38
CA GLY A 150 2.64 -6.23 -11.31
C GLY A 150 1.30 -6.13 -10.59
N VAL A 151 1.21 -6.87 -9.48
CA VAL A 151 -0.01 -7.02 -8.69
C VAL A 151 -0.28 -5.81 -7.81
N ARG A 152 -1.55 -5.58 -7.50
CA ARG A 152 -2.03 -4.58 -6.53
C ARG A 152 -1.36 -3.21 -6.74
N PHE A 153 -0.86 -2.58 -5.69
CA PHE A 153 -0.20 -1.27 -5.73
C PHE A 153 1.25 -1.28 -6.28
N THR A 154 1.74 -2.41 -6.82
CA THR A 154 2.94 -2.35 -7.67
C THR A 154 2.69 -1.42 -8.87
N LYS A 155 1.46 -1.33 -9.36
CA LYS A 155 1.07 -0.46 -10.47
C LYS A 155 1.22 1.03 -10.17
N LEU A 156 1.31 1.44 -8.89
CA LEU A 156 1.60 2.84 -8.51
C LEU A 156 3.00 3.30 -8.96
N TYR A 157 3.92 2.37 -9.28
CA TYR A 157 5.21 2.74 -9.86
C TYR A 157 5.11 3.42 -11.22
N ARG A 158 3.97 3.30 -11.94
CA ARG A 158 3.69 4.05 -13.16
C ARG A 158 3.67 5.56 -12.92
N TYR A 159 3.24 6.01 -11.76
CA TYR A 159 3.20 7.43 -11.37
C TYR A 159 4.57 8.04 -11.09
N MET A 160 5.65 7.26 -11.17
CA MET A 160 7.02 7.79 -11.20
C MET A 160 7.39 8.40 -12.56
N ASP A 161 6.50 8.36 -13.52
CA ASP A 161 6.60 9.00 -14.83
C ASP A 161 5.66 10.21 -14.85
N ALA A 162 6.20 11.41 -15.13
CA ALA A 162 5.43 12.64 -15.13
C ALA A 162 4.37 12.69 -16.25
N ASP A 163 4.69 12.13 -17.42
CA ASP A 163 3.73 12.06 -18.55
C ASP A 163 2.56 11.16 -18.16
N PHE A 164 2.84 10.05 -17.46
CA PHE A 164 1.79 9.17 -16.95
C PHE A 164 0.89 9.87 -15.91
N VAL A 165 1.46 10.67 -15.00
CA VAL A 165 0.68 11.48 -14.04
C VAL A 165 -0.22 12.47 -14.78
N LYS A 166 0.31 13.11 -15.83
CA LYS A 166 -0.45 14.06 -16.65
C LYS A 166 -1.63 13.41 -17.38
N GLU A 167 -1.45 12.18 -17.87
CA GLU A 167 -2.50 11.42 -18.56
C GLU A 167 -3.53 10.83 -17.59
N HIS A 168 -3.13 10.53 -16.35
CA HIS A 168 -3.95 9.84 -15.33
C HIS A 168 -3.97 10.58 -13.99
N PRO A 169 -4.40 11.87 -13.94
CA PRO A 169 -4.28 12.70 -12.74
C PRO A 169 -5.33 12.42 -11.67
N TYR A 170 -6.34 11.59 -11.94
CA TYR A 170 -7.49 11.43 -11.06
C TYR A 170 -7.59 10.03 -10.47
N ILE A 171 -8.02 9.98 -9.21
CA ILE A 171 -8.38 8.78 -8.45
C ILE A 171 -9.83 8.94 -8.02
N TYR A 172 -10.59 7.87 -8.06
CA TYR A 172 -12.01 7.85 -7.72
C TYR A 172 -12.24 6.95 -6.50
N LEU A 173 -13.03 7.42 -5.57
CA LEU A 173 -13.42 6.68 -4.37
C LEU A 173 -14.93 6.77 -4.20
N SER A 174 -15.61 5.64 -4.32
CA SER A 174 -17.03 5.53 -4.03
C SER A 174 -17.23 5.02 -2.61
N VAL A 175 -18.09 5.69 -1.88
CA VAL A 175 -18.60 5.31 -0.57
C VAL A 175 -20.12 5.28 -0.63
N ASP A 176 -20.79 4.88 0.45
CA ASP A 176 -22.26 4.85 0.47
C ASP A 176 -22.90 6.18 0.03
N GLY A 177 -23.51 6.14 -1.14
CA GLY A 177 -24.30 7.27 -1.69
C GLY A 177 -23.47 8.42 -2.25
N GLU A 178 -22.16 8.30 -2.34
CA GLU A 178 -21.31 9.37 -2.88
C GLU A 178 -20.11 8.82 -3.67
N ASP A 179 -19.88 9.41 -4.85
CA ASP A 179 -18.73 9.16 -5.71
C ASP A 179 -17.81 10.40 -5.69
N MET A 180 -16.60 10.22 -5.19
CA MET A 180 -15.65 11.29 -4.98
C MET A 180 -14.49 11.21 -5.98
N ILE A 181 -14.00 12.39 -6.39
CA ILE A 181 -12.86 12.55 -7.30
C ILE A 181 -11.72 13.20 -6.54
N PHE A 182 -10.54 12.62 -6.65
CA PHE A 182 -9.32 13.14 -6.07
C PHE A 182 -8.31 13.43 -7.19
N GLN A 183 -7.61 14.56 -7.10
CA GLN A 183 -6.52 14.92 -8.01
C GLN A 183 -5.17 14.67 -7.37
N ILE A 184 -4.32 13.92 -8.05
CA ILE A 184 -2.94 13.65 -7.59
C ILE A 184 -2.18 14.97 -7.51
N PHE A 185 -1.49 15.19 -6.40
CA PHE A 185 -0.66 16.37 -6.17
C PHE A 185 0.73 16.02 -5.61
N ALA A 186 0.94 14.80 -5.12
CA ALA A 186 2.24 14.39 -4.60
C ALA A 186 2.52 12.91 -4.84
N LEU A 187 3.78 12.61 -5.09
CA LEU A 187 4.35 11.27 -5.09
C LEU A 187 5.72 11.34 -4.42
N PHE A 188 6.01 10.43 -3.52
CA PHE A 188 7.33 10.34 -2.90
C PHE A 188 7.62 8.92 -2.41
N VAL A 189 8.91 8.65 -2.18
CA VAL A 189 9.35 7.48 -1.42
C VAL A 189 9.80 7.96 -0.05
N THR A 190 9.25 7.36 0.98
CA THR A 190 9.58 7.70 2.37
C THR A 190 9.93 6.46 3.18
N ASP A 191 10.45 6.68 4.36
CA ASP A 191 10.64 5.67 5.39
C ASP A 191 9.59 5.86 6.51
N ILE A 192 9.60 4.97 7.47
CA ILE A 192 8.67 4.98 8.61
C ILE A 192 8.88 6.16 9.58
N GLY A 193 9.86 7.04 9.33
CA GLY A 193 10.12 8.20 10.18
C GLY A 193 9.19 9.39 9.90
N PHE A 194 8.42 9.35 8.83
CA PHE A 194 7.35 10.30 8.53
C PHE A 194 6.00 9.61 8.72
N ASP A 195 5.20 10.14 9.63
CA ASP A 195 3.85 9.63 9.91
C ASP A 195 2.84 10.14 8.87
N TYR A 196 3.01 9.69 7.62
CA TYR A 196 2.16 10.07 6.48
C TYR A 196 0.78 9.40 6.53
N ILE A 197 0.55 8.49 7.47
CA ILE A 197 -0.71 7.76 7.64
C ILE A 197 -1.59 8.32 8.75
N ALA A 198 -1.15 9.37 9.45
CA ALA A 198 -1.95 10.01 10.49
C ALA A 198 -3.32 10.43 9.93
N PRO A 199 -4.46 9.97 10.50
CA PRO A 199 -5.77 10.20 9.90
C PRO A 199 -6.20 11.67 9.98
N ASP A 200 -5.97 12.30 11.13
CA ASP A 200 -6.52 13.63 11.41
C ASP A 200 -5.49 14.51 12.15
N PRO A 201 -4.34 14.85 11.50
CA PRO A 201 -3.37 15.74 12.11
C PRO A 201 -3.99 17.13 12.32
N THR A 202 -3.67 17.79 13.42
CA THR A 202 -4.22 19.10 13.79
C THR A 202 -3.12 20.07 14.28
N GLY A 203 -3.39 21.37 14.22
CA GLY A 203 -2.46 22.41 14.70
C GLY A 203 -1.07 22.29 14.07
N ASP A 204 -0.03 22.35 14.88
CA ASP A 204 1.37 22.29 14.41
C ASP A 204 1.70 20.95 13.73
N ASP A 205 1.03 19.85 14.10
CA ASP A 205 1.20 18.54 13.44
C ASP A 205 0.62 18.58 12.01
N LEU A 206 -0.49 19.29 11.75
CA LEU A 206 -1.07 19.48 10.42
C LEU A 206 -0.14 20.30 9.53
N THR A 207 0.37 21.44 10.03
CA THR A 207 1.32 22.27 9.30
C THR A 207 2.57 21.47 8.93
N SER A 208 3.16 20.77 9.91
CA SER A 208 4.33 19.92 9.71
C SER A 208 4.08 18.78 8.72
N PHE A 209 2.87 18.23 8.69
CA PHE A 209 2.46 17.19 7.74
C PHE A 209 2.54 17.71 6.31
N PHE A 210 1.91 18.84 6.01
CA PHE A 210 1.90 19.41 4.66
C PHE A 210 3.27 19.98 4.23
N GLU A 211 4.03 20.59 5.14
CA GLU A 211 5.41 21.01 4.88
C GLU A 211 6.31 19.83 4.53
N THR A 212 6.13 18.69 5.23
CA THR A 212 6.91 17.47 4.95
C THR A 212 6.52 16.86 3.61
N ILE A 213 5.24 16.86 3.24
CA ILE A 213 4.80 16.43 1.91
C ILE A 213 5.45 17.31 0.84
N ALA A 214 5.36 18.63 0.97
CA ALA A 214 5.93 19.58 0.00
C ALA A 214 7.44 19.33 -0.22
N ARG A 215 8.19 19.13 0.86
CA ARG A 215 9.63 18.88 0.81
C ARG A 215 10.00 17.52 0.21
N LYS A 216 9.16 16.51 0.44
CA LYS A 216 9.40 15.13 -0.06
C LYS A 216 8.85 14.88 -1.46
N ASN A 217 8.00 15.75 -1.96
CA ASN A 217 7.33 15.54 -3.24
C ASN A 217 8.33 15.42 -4.40
N TRP A 218 8.15 14.41 -5.22
CA TRP A 218 8.95 14.17 -6.43
C TRP A 218 8.34 14.78 -7.68
N LEU A 219 7.09 15.25 -7.57
CA LEU A 219 6.35 15.88 -8.64
C LEU A 219 6.36 17.39 -8.45
N ASP A 220 6.77 18.11 -9.46
CA ASP A 220 6.68 19.56 -9.54
C ASP A 220 5.53 19.93 -10.48
N PHE A 221 4.49 20.51 -9.92
CA PHE A 221 3.28 20.89 -10.63
C PHE A 221 3.22 22.41 -10.85
N ASP A 222 2.84 22.79 -12.06
CA ASP A 222 2.29 24.11 -12.35
C ASP A 222 0.79 23.97 -12.62
N GLY A 223 -0.03 24.73 -11.88
CA GLY A 223 -1.49 24.68 -11.96
C GLY A 223 -2.18 23.74 -10.95
N VAL A 224 -1.46 22.88 -10.22
CA VAL A 224 -2.00 22.08 -9.10
C VAL A 224 -1.35 22.52 -7.80
N THR A 225 -2.15 23.05 -6.89
CA THR A 225 -1.70 23.44 -5.55
C THR A 225 -2.35 22.57 -4.48
N PHE A 226 -1.76 22.51 -3.30
CA PHE A 226 -2.33 21.85 -2.13
C PHE A 226 -2.02 22.66 -0.86
N SER A 227 -2.84 22.49 0.16
CA SER A 227 -2.76 23.23 1.42
C SER A 227 -3.35 22.43 2.58
N GLU A 228 -3.26 22.97 3.78
CA GLU A 228 -3.85 22.42 4.99
C GLU A 228 -5.40 22.31 4.94
N GLU A 229 -6.04 23.05 4.03
CA GLU A 229 -7.49 22.99 3.83
C GLU A 229 -7.94 21.73 3.08
N ASP A 230 -7.05 21.13 2.32
CA ASP A 230 -7.39 19.97 1.49
C ASP A 230 -7.60 18.69 2.33
N THR A 231 -8.61 17.91 1.94
CA THR A 231 -8.80 16.53 2.38
C THR A 231 -8.02 15.61 1.45
N VAL A 232 -7.22 14.71 2.01
CA VAL A 232 -6.23 13.92 1.28
C VAL A 232 -6.61 12.45 1.24
N LEU A 233 -6.45 11.83 0.09
CA LEU A 233 -6.42 10.38 -0.10
C LEU A 233 -4.96 9.95 -0.31
N THR A 234 -4.47 9.09 0.55
CA THR A 234 -3.11 8.54 0.53
C THR A 234 -3.13 7.08 0.09
N LEU A 235 -2.43 6.76 -1.00
CA LEU A 235 -2.19 5.39 -1.44
C LEU A 235 -0.79 4.97 -1.04
N SER A 236 -0.65 3.88 -0.32
CA SER A 236 0.62 3.45 0.24
C SER A 236 0.95 2.00 -0.09
N THR A 237 2.19 1.77 -0.53
CA THR A 237 2.72 0.44 -0.77
C THR A 237 4.18 0.31 -0.37
N CYS A 238 4.67 -0.93 -0.25
CA CYS A 238 6.08 -1.19 0.01
C CYS A 238 6.94 -0.73 -1.18
N CYS A 239 8.01 0.02 -0.91
CA CYS A 239 9.01 0.36 -1.91
C CYS A 239 10.26 -0.50 -1.73
N ARG A 240 10.59 -1.28 -2.76
CA ARG A 240 11.82 -2.10 -2.80
C ARG A 240 12.89 -1.50 -3.71
N LYS A 241 12.49 -0.63 -4.64
CA LYS A 241 13.37 -0.05 -5.66
C LYS A 241 14.59 0.68 -5.07
N TYR A 242 14.39 1.37 -3.96
CA TYR A 242 15.44 2.15 -3.29
C TYR A 242 15.89 1.53 -1.96
N ASP A 243 15.25 0.47 -1.50
CA ASP A 243 15.54 -0.22 -0.25
C ASP A 243 16.67 -1.26 -0.43
N LYS A 244 17.86 -0.79 -0.77
CA LYS A 244 19.04 -1.64 -1.02
C LYS A 244 19.41 -2.53 0.18
N ALA A 245 19.02 -2.15 1.38
CA ALA A 245 19.28 -2.93 2.60
C ALA A 245 18.19 -3.98 2.85
N ASN A 246 17.16 -4.04 1.99
CA ASN A 246 15.96 -4.88 2.17
C ASN A 246 15.38 -4.74 3.60
N SER A 247 15.35 -3.52 4.10
CA SER A 247 14.87 -3.20 5.47
C SER A 247 13.36 -3.39 5.62
N GLY A 248 12.63 -3.34 4.51
CA GLY A 248 11.17 -3.35 4.49
C GLY A 248 10.52 -2.05 4.99
N ASN A 249 11.33 -1.01 5.25
CA ASN A 249 10.88 0.23 5.90
C ASN A 249 10.48 1.33 4.91
N GLN A 250 10.74 1.15 3.62
CA GLN A 250 10.43 2.18 2.63
C GLN A 250 9.05 1.96 2.02
N ARG A 251 8.38 3.07 1.74
CA ARG A 251 7.06 3.13 1.14
C ARG A 251 7.06 4.06 -0.07
N LEU A 252 6.42 3.62 -1.14
CA LEU A 252 5.96 4.49 -2.21
C LEU A 252 4.59 5.01 -1.80
N VAL A 253 4.45 6.32 -1.84
CA VAL A 253 3.24 7.03 -1.46
C VAL A 253 2.79 7.91 -2.62
N VAL A 254 1.51 7.81 -2.99
CA VAL A 254 0.83 8.72 -3.90
C VAL A 254 -0.25 9.43 -3.10
N MET A 255 -0.30 10.75 -3.16
CA MET A 255 -1.33 11.55 -2.49
C MET A 255 -2.16 12.33 -3.50
N ALA A 256 -3.46 12.35 -3.25
CA ALA A 256 -4.41 13.08 -4.06
C ALA A 256 -5.35 13.88 -3.15
N LYS A 257 -5.75 15.08 -3.59
CA LYS A 257 -6.67 15.97 -2.87
C LYS A 257 -8.08 15.82 -3.38
N LEU A 258 -9.04 15.88 -2.48
CA LEU A 258 -10.46 15.83 -2.80
C LEU A 258 -10.87 17.06 -3.61
N LEU A 259 -11.48 16.84 -4.78
CA LEU A 259 -12.03 17.91 -5.59
C LEU A 259 -13.46 18.24 -5.16
N PRO A 260 -13.89 19.49 -5.32
CA PRO A 260 -15.29 19.86 -5.12
C PRO A 260 -16.21 19.11 -6.10
N GLU A 261 -17.47 18.95 -5.72
CA GLU A 261 -18.49 18.37 -6.61
C GLU A 261 -18.62 19.24 -7.88
N GLY A 262 -18.70 18.58 -9.04
CA GLY A 262 -18.78 19.27 -10.32
C GLY A 262 -17.48 20.01 -10.73
N ALA A 263 -16.34 19.65 -10.13
CA ALA A 263 -15.06 20.23 -10.51
C ALA A 263 -14.79 20.10 -12.00
N THR A 264 -14.20 21.15 -12.59
CA THR A 264 -13.78 21.16 -13.99
C THR A 264 -12.30 20.90 -14.13
N ALA A 265 -11.92 20.23 -15.20
CA ALA A 265 -10.51 19.99 -15.51
C ALA A 265 -9.79 21.31 -15.72
N GLN A 266 -8.69 21.50 -15.01
CA GLN A 266 -7.82 22.66 -15.13
C GLN A 266 -6.60 22.31 -15.97
N GLU A 267 -6.07 23.31 -16.66
CA GLU A 267 -4.77 23.15 -17.30
C GLU A 267 -3.68 23.05 -16.23
N PHE A 268 -2.81 22.06 -16.38
CA PHE A 268 -1.65 21.91 -15.52
C PHE A 268 -0.50 21.28 -16.28
N SER A 269 0.71 21.50 -15.80
CA SER A 269 1.87 20.73 -16.19
C SER A 269 2.49 20.05 -14.99
N VAL A 270 3.22 18.99 -15.23
CA VAL A 270 3.93 18.24 -14.20
C VAL A 270 5.28 17.76 -14.72
N SER A 271 6.28 17.86 -13.88
CA SER A 271 7.62 17.33 -14.14
C SER A 271 8.16 16.61 -12.89
N LEU A 272 9.24 15.86 -13.05
CA LEU A 272 9.92 15.29 -11.91
C LEU A 272 10.96 16.29 -11.36
N VAL A 273 11.05 16.38 -10.05
CA VAL A 273 12.09 17.14 -9.36
C VAL A 273 13.46 16.49 -9.63
N ASP A 274 14.46 17.27 -10.02
CA ASP A 274 15.80 16.79 -10.40
C ASP A 274 16.50 16.01 -9.27
N SER A 275 16.31 16.41 -8.02
CA SER A 275 16.98 15.83 -6.86
C SER A 275 16.02 15.69 -5.68
N PRO A 276 15.08 14.73 -5.76
CA PRO A 276 14.08 14.57 -4.72
C PRO A 276 14.70 14.08 -3.40
N GLU A 277 14.08 14.44 -2.28
CA GLU A 277 14.48 13.89 -0.99
C GLU A 277 14.28 12.38 -0.97
N MET A 278 15.36 11.65 -0.78
CA MET A 278 15.35 10.19 -0.70
C MET A 278 15.11 9.73 0.73
N PRO A 279 14.47 8.56 0.92
CA PRO A 279 14.32 7.98 2.24
C PRO A 279 15.70 7.72 2.87
N LYS A 280 15.81 7.90 4.17
CA LYS A 280 17.06 7.65 4.91
C LYS A 280 17.48 6.19 4.76
N LYS A 281 18.78 5.96 4.62
CA LYS A 281 19.33 4.60 4.69
C LYS A 281 19.27 4.10 6.13
N LYS A 282 19.14 2.79 6.32
CA LYS A 282 19.11 2.17 7.65
C LYS A 282 20.31 2.57 8.52
N SER A 283 21.49 2.75 7.91
CA SER A 283 22.71 3.19 8.60
C SER A 283 22.68 4.67 9.08
N GLU A 284 21.72 5.45 8.60
CA GLU A 284 21.54 6.87 8.97
C GLU A 284 20.52 7.03 10.10
N TYR A 285 19.84 5.94 10.49
CA TYR A 285 19.10 5.87 11.73
C TYR A 285 20.12 5.56 12.84
N ASP A 286 20.37 6.55 13.70
CA ASP A 286 21.07 6.29 14.97
C ASP A 286 20.18 5.29 15.74
N ASP A 287 20.70 4.08 16.00
CA ASP A 287 19.97 2.99 16.69
C ASP A 287 19.38 3.41 18.05
N ASN A 288 19.82 4.56 18.59
CA ASN A 288 19.36 5.16 19.84
C ASN A 288 18.34 6.29 19.65
N ARG A 289 18.00 6.70 18.42
CA ARG A 289 17.14 7.86 18.12
C ARG A 289 15.96 7.57 17.21
N ILE A 290 15.61 6.33 16.98
CA ILE A 290 14.23 6.09 16.57
C ILE A 290 13.41 6.61 17.75
N PRO A 291 12.59 7.65 17.57
CA PRO A 291 11.80 8.09 18.68
C PRO A 291 10.88 6.93 19.03
N ILE A 292 11.32 6.11 19.98
CA ILE A 292 10.44 5.27 20.78
C ILE A 292 9.21 6.12 21.17
N LEU A 293 9.35 7.45 21.23
CA LEU A 293 8.27 8.41 21.39
C LEU A 293 7.28 8.50 20.22
N ALA A 294 7.67 8.34 18.97
CA ALA A 294 6.67 8.33 17.89
C ALA A 294 5.90 7.00 17.87
N VAL A 295 6.62 5.89 18.11
CA VAL A 295 6.00 4.57 18.30
C VAL A 295 5.26 4.49 19.64
N LEU A 296 5.75 5.16 20.70
CA LEU A 296 5.08 5.24 22.01
C LEU A 296 4.00 6.33 22.04
N LYS A 297 4.08 7.41 21.26
CA LYS A 297 2.98 8.36 21.13
C LYS A 297 1.79 7.70 20.43
N SER A 298 1.98 6.95 19.37
CA SER A 298 0.89 6.16 18.78
C SER A 298 0.39 5.09 19.77
N SER A 299 1.27 4.44 20.54
CA SER A 299 0.89 3.41 21.51
C SER A 299 0.38 3.97 22.85
N VAL A 300 0.78 5.19 23.26
CA VAL A 300 0.24 5.88 24.46
C VAL A 300 -1.10 6.53 24.13
N TRP A 301 -1.23 7.13 22.95
CA TRP A 301 -2.51 7.64 22.47
C TRP A 301 -3.55 6.50 22.35
N TYR A 302 -3.11 5.34 21.88
CA TYR A 302 -3.90 4.12 21.80
C TYR A 302 -4.33 3.59 23.18
N ARG A 303 -3.49 3.75 24.21
CA ARG A 303 -3.80 3.30 25.57
C ARG A 303 -4.81 4.21 26.30
N GLU A 304 -4.77 5.51 26.02
CA GLU A 304 -5.66 6.50 26.64
C GLU A 304 -7.06 6.51 26.00
N ASN A 305 -7.16 6.10 24.73
CA ASN A 305 -8.41 6.12 23.98
C ASN A 305 -9.05 4.73 23.74
N GLY A 306 -8.57 3.70 24.42
CA GLY A 306 -9.26 2.39 24.48
C GLY A 306 -8.94 1.43 23.35
N GLY A 307 -7.94 1.69 22.52
CA GLY A 307 -7.49 0.78 21.48
C GLY A 307 -6.30 -0.09 21.93
N CYS A 308 -6.18 -1.25 21.39
CA CYS A 308 -5.15 -2.29 21.48
C CYS A 308 -4.51 -2.58 22.86
N SER A 309 -4.73 -3.78 23.35
CA SER A 309 -4.10 -4.29 24.56
C SER A 309 -2.72 -4.86 24.26
N VAL A 310 -1.69 -4.33 24.91
CA VAL A 310 -0.35 -4.91 24.90
C VAL A 310 -0.27 -6.00 25.96
N ARG A 311 -0.34 -7.28 25.59
CA ARG A 311 0.02 -8.40 26.48
C ARG A 311 1.39 -8.95 26.09
N GLY A 312 2.32 -8.94 27.04
CA GLY A 312 3.61 -9.59 26.88
C GLY A 312 4.58 -8.87 25.91
N GLY A 313 4.49 -7.53 25.78
CA GLY A 313 5.46 -6.76 24.97
C GLY A 313 5.30 -6.90 23.45
N ARG A 314 4.18 -7.38 22.95
CA ARG A 314 3.86 -7.45 21.51
C ARG A 314 2.72 -6.50 21.18
N CYS A 315 2.93 -5.61 20.23
CA CYS A 315 1.86 -4.85 19.59
C CYS A 315 1.31 -5.67 18.43
N PHE A 316 0.05 -6.05 18.47
CA PHE A 316 -0.59 -6.83 17.42
C PHE A 316 -0.85 -6.03 16.14
N CYS A 317 -0.83 -4.71 16.24
CA CYS A 317 -1.10 -3.80 15.10
C CYS A 317 0.10 -3.53 14.19
N CYS A 318 1.33 -3.88 14.62
CA CYS A 318 2.55 -3.64 13.84
C CYS A 318 3.51 -4.82 13.97
N PRO A 319 3.27 -5.94 13.29
CA PRO A 319 4.12 -7.13 13.39
C PRO A 319 5.58 -6.90 12.96
N ASN A 320 5.88 -5.81 12.25
CA ASN A 320 7.22 -5.49 11.75
C ASN A 320 8.04 -4.55 12.65
N ILE A 321 7.49 -4.01 13.73
CA ILE A 321 8.23 -3.09 14.64
C ILE A 321 9.12 -3.86 15.62
N PHE A 322 8.91 -5.16 15.80
CA PHE A 322 9.65 -5.97 16.79
C PHE A 322 10.98 -6.55 16.32
N GLN A 323 11.45 -6.27 15.11
CA GLN A 323 12.75 -6.76 14.61
C GLN A 323 13.96 -5.88 14.99
N MET A 324 13.83 -4.92 15.92
CA MET A 324 14.90 -3.96 16.20
C MET A 324 15.72 -4.18 17.47
N LYS A 325 15.67 -5.34 18.08
CA LYS A 325 16.71 -5.72 19.07
C LYS A 325 17.08 -7.17 18.93
N GLY A 326 18.28 -7.38 18.42
CA GLY A 326 19.17 -8.51 18.56
C GLY A 326 18.53 -9.90 18.64
N THR A 327 18.89 -10.76 17.70
CA THR A 327 18.74 -12.23 17.76
C THR A 327 17.39 -12.72 18.27
N TYR A 328 16.38 -12.72 17.40
CA TYR A 328 15.22 -13.57 17.59
C TYR A 328 15.12 -14.56 16.43
N ALA A 329 15.26 -15.83 16.78
CA ALA A 329 14.95 -16.94 15.90
C ALA A 329 13.47 -16.85 15.49
N TYR A 330 13.22 -16.97 14.20
CA TYR A 330 11.90 -17.12 13.62
C TYR A 330 11.26 -18.40 14.16
N ASP A 331 10.33 -18.30 15.09
CA ASP A 331 9.60 -19.47 15.59
C ASP A 331 8.47 -19.79 14.61
N ARG A 332 8.67 -20.86 13.84
CA ARG A 332 7.68 -21.41 12.90
C ARG A 332 6.39 -21.92 13.58
N ARG A 333 6.28 -21.87 14.90
CA ARG A 333 5.11 -22.36 15.66
C ARG A 333 3.99 -21.34 15.83
N ALA A 334 4.17 -20.11 15.36
CA ALA A 334 3.11 -19.09 15.41
C ALA A 334 2.07 -19.22 14.27
N GLN A 335 2.18 -20.23 13.40
CA GLN A 335 1.20 -20.48 12.33
C GLN A 335 0.04 -21.40 12.73
N GLU A 336 0.01 -21.89 13.95
CA GLU A 336 -1.11 -22.71 14.45
C GLU A 336 -1.82 -21.99 15.59
N VAL A 337 -2.67 -21.01 15.27
CA VAL A 337 -3.74 -20.60 16.18
C VAL A 337 -4.97 -21.43 15.84
N PRO A 338 -5.39 -22.35 16.71
CA PRO A 338 -6.52 -23.23 16.42
C PRO A 338 -7.81 -22.47 16.30
N LEU A 339 -8.63 -22.85 15.34
CA LEU A 339 -10.03 -22.47 15.10
C LEU A 339 -10.99 -22.82 16.28
N MET A 340 -10.50 -22.99 17.49
CA MET A 340 -11.29 -23.52 18.62
C MET A 340 -11.82 -22.48 19.61
N LEU A 341 -11.73 -21.19 19.36
CA LEU A 341 -12.25 -20.18 20.30
C LEU A 341 -13.54 -19.47 19.87
N ARG A 342 -14.19 -19.93 18.78
CA ARG A 342 -15.51 -19.38 18.36
C ARG A 342 -16.74 -20.14 18.91
N GLN A 343 -16.61 -21.09 19.81
CA GLN A 343 -17.75 -21.87 20.29
C GLN A 343 -18.00 -21.84 21.82
N GLN A 344 -17.73 -20.74 22.49
CA GLN A 344 -18.22 -20.59 23.88
C GLN A 344 -18.59 -19.14 24.21
N ALA A 345 -19.68 -18.68 23.64
CA ALA A 345 -20.52 -17.62 24.23
C ALA A 345 -21.96 -17.83 23.75
N ALA A 346 -22.64 -18.79 24.37
CA ALA A 346 -24.09 -18.85 24.35
C ALA A 346 -24.63 -18.04 25.55
N PRO A 347 -25.66 -17.21 25.39
CA PRO A 347 -26.26 -16.50 26.49
C PRO A 347 -27.18 -17.46 27.26
N GLY A 348 -26.97 -17.57 28.54
CA GLY A 348 -27.81 -18.29 29.48
C GLY A 348 -28.29 -17.39 30.55
N ALA A 349 -29.64 -17.18 30.57
CA ALA A 349 -30.55 -16.65 31.63
C ALA A 349 -30.33 -15.20 32.08
#